data_4c6af337f1f452235da5b37bd771a117
#
_entry.id   4c6af337f1f452235da5b37bd771a117
#
_cell.length_a   1.000
_cell.length_b   1.000
_cell.length_c   1.000
_cell.angle_alpha   90.00
_cell.angle_beta   90.00
_cell.angle_gamma   90.00
#
_symmetry.space_group_name_H-M   'P 1'
#
loop_
_entity.id
_entity.type
_entity.pdbx_description
1 polymer ?
#
loop_
_entity_poly.entity_id
_entity_poly.type
_entity_poly.pdbx_seq_one_letter_code
_entity_poly.pdbx_strand_id
1 'polypeptide(L)'
;MKLTDDQKDLLNGKYGEGAAIAMKIQIAIGESFEAERMVPITRAHVALSNQDADLWFAEKLLNAGAKCRVTPTVNPGFCLSYFKEKGLVLEEDYKMMKRTEEAYKGLGAQLTYNCTPYIDTNVPNFGEIIAFSESSATPYANAVWGARTNREGANSALCAAITGYVPEYGLLFDENRKGSILVEVKADMKNDYCYHMLGMCGKKIGHGIPVFTGLPKHISKEALRNLGAQLNTSGAYDMYHILGVTPEAPDLETAFGNKEAQRKVIITNDDIEDVLKEISLEGNRKIDFVMFGCPHFTLDEVKYIADKIKDKKLKKDMYILTSSYIRDMAIRMGLNDIIEKAGGSIIPDTCPDQPCWHHLKGKVGVTESPKCAYYPQRRGIYFVIRDLDTCIEAALTGEVK
;
A
#
# COMPACT_ATOMS: atom_id res chain seq x y z
N MET A 1 -0.39 13.65 -29.03
CA MET A 1 -0.49 14.40 -27.76
C MET A 1 0.02 15.83 -27.93
N LYS A 2 -0.67 16.84 -27.34
CA LYS A 2 -0.26 18.26 -27.37
C LYS A 2 0.68 18.51 -26.19
N LEU A 3 1.88 19.06 -26.47
CA LEU A 3 2.88 19.38 -25.45
C LEU A 3 3.06 20.90 -25.31
N THR A 4 3.18 21.38 -24.09
CA THR A 4 3.59 22.75 -23.77
C THR A 4 5.07 22.98 -24.11
N ASP A 5 5.54 24.20 -24.09
CA ASP A 5 6.94 24.49 -24.39
C ASP A 5 7.90 23.90 -23.32
N ASP A 6 7.53 23.92 -22.02
CA ASP A 6 8.31 23.25 -20.97
C ASP A 6 8.39 21.73 -21.19
N GLN A 7 7.29 21.11 -21.61
CA GLN A 7 7.26 19.67 -21.92
C GLN A 7 8.09 19.31 -23.15
N LYS A 8 8.11 20.18 -24.17
CA LYS A 8 9.03 20.06 -25.33
C LYS A 8 10.48 20.26 -24.91
N ASP A 9 10.76 21.23 -24.05
CA ASP A 9 12.10 21.47 -23.49
C ASP A 9 12.60 20.22 -22.72
N LEU A 10 11.74 19.58 -21.91
CA LEU A 10 12.05 18.28 -21.26
C LEU A 10 12.38 17.21 -22.29
N LEU A 11 11.50 17.01 -23.28
CA LEU A 11 11.64 15.98 -24.30
C LEU A 11 12.94 16.17 -25.13
N ASN A 12 13.31 17.42 -25.41
CA ASN A 12 14.48 17.78 -26.21
C ASN A 12 15.79 17.82 -25.39
N GLY A 13 15.75 17.48 -24.12
CA GLY A 13 16.93 17.33 -23.26
C GLY A 13 17.49 18.65 -22.70
N LYS A 14 16.75 19.76 -22.74
CA LYS A 14 17.18 21.04 -22.14
C LYS A 14 17.45 20.91 -20.64
N TYR A 15 16.76 19.96 -19.96
CA TYR A 15 16.92 19.66 -18.54
C TYR A 15 17.75 18.38 -18.29
N GLY A 16 18.52 17.94 -19.27
CA GLY A 16 19.38 16.78 -19.22
C GLY A 16 18.75 15.53 -19.86
N GLU A 17 19.63 14.57 -20.17
CA GLU A 17 19.24 13.33 -20.85
C GLU A 17 18.25 12.49 -20.02
N GLY A 18 18.47 12.39 -18.70
CA GLY A 18 17.60 11.61 -17.81
C GLY A 18 16.17 12.15 -17.77
N ALA A 19 15.98 13.49 -17.79
CA ALA A 19 14.67 14.12 -17.87
C ALA A 19 14.00 13.84 -19.24
N ALA A 20 14.79 13.84 -20.33
CA ALA A 20 14.28 13.50 -21.66
C ALA A 20 13.83 12.02 -21.75
N ILE A 21 14.58 11.09 -21.15
CA ILE A 21 14.18 9.67 -21.06
C ILE A 21 12.86 9.56 -20.30
N ALA A 22 12.74 10.19 -19.14
CA ALA A 22 11.52 10.17 -18.33
C ALA A 22 10.32 10.76 -19.10
N MET A 23 10.51 11.87 -19.80
CA MET A 23 9.45 12.49 -20.60
C MET A 23 9.00 11.60 -21.77
N LYS A 24 9.92 10.94 -22.48
CA LYS A 24 9.59 9.99 -23.54
C LYS A 24 8.72 8.84 -23.04
N ILE A 25 9.00 8.32 -21.83
CA ILE A 25 8.21 7.27 -21.21
C ILE A 25 6.80 7.77 -20.90
N GLN A 26 6.67 8.96 -20.29
CA GLN A 26 5.37 9.55 -19.99
C GLN A 26 4.53 9.80 -21.26
N ILE A 27 5.17 10.25 -22.34
CA ILE A 27 4.52 10.43 -23.65
C ILE A 27 4.04 9.08 -24.19
N ALA A 28 4.88 8.03 -24.17
CA ALA A 28 4.53 6.72 -24.67
C ALA A 28 3.35 6.10 -23.89
N ILE A 29 3.30 6.30 -22.56
CA ILE A 29 2.16 5.91 -21.74
C ILE A 29 0.91 6.67 -22.20
N GLY A 30 1.01 8.00 -22.32
CA GLY A 30 -0.11 8.82 -22.74
C GLY A 30 -0.65 8.47 -24.12
N GLU A 31 0.23 8.18 -25.08
CA GLU A 31 -0.17 7.72 -26.41
C GLU A 31 -0.89 6.37 -26.38
N SER A 32 -0.44 5.46 -25.50
CA SER A 32 -1.08 4.15 -25.31
C SER A 32 -2.49 4.23 -24.72
N PHE A 33 -2.78 5.29 -23.97
CA PHE A 33 -4.08 5.57 -23.37
C PHE A 33 -4.82 6.71 -24.05
N GLU A 34 -4.41 7.12 -25.26
CA GLU A 34 -5.05 8.16 -26.09
C GLU A 34 -5.16 9.52 -25.37
N ALA A 35 -4.23 9.83 -24.46
CA ALA A 35 -4.21 11.10 -23.76
C ALA A 35 -3.92 12.26 -24.72
N GLU A 36 -4.74 13.31 -24.65
CA GLU A 36 -4.60 14.49 -25.52
C GLU A 36 -3.47 15.42 -25.05
N ARG A 37 -3.17 15.43 -23.74
CA ARG A 37 -2.19 16.33 -23.12
C ARG A 37 -1.56 15.73 -21.87
N MET A 38 -0.52 16.38 -21.39
CA MET A 38 0.10 16.15 -20.09
C MET A 38 -0.39 17.18 -19.08
N VAL A 39 -0.59 16.78 -17.83
CA VAL A 39 -0.99 17.66 -16.73
C VAL A 39 0.04 17.63 -15.61
N PRO A 40 0.23 18.75 -14.89
CA PRO A 40 1.20 18.80 -13.79
C PRO A 40 0.71 17.99 -12.60
N ILE A 41 1.66 17.38 -11.89
CA ILE A 41 1.42 16.75 -10.59
C ILE A 41 2.00 17.60 -9.47
N THR A 42 1.43 17.47 -8.29
CA THR A 42 1.90 18.17 -7.09
C THR A 42 2.61 17.24 -6.11
N ARG A 43 2.35 15.92 -6.21
CA ARG A 43 2.90 14.88 -5.34
C ARG A 43 3.22 13.62 -6.13
N ALA A 44 4.21 12.89 -5.66
CA ALA A 44 4.53 11.56 -6.17
C ALA A 44 4.86 10.61 -5.03
N HIS A 45 4.55 9.32 -5.24
CA HIS A 45 4.96 8.24 -4.34
C HIS A 45 5.39 7.04 -5.18
N VAL A 46 6.62 6.59 -4.98
CA VAL A 46 7.26 5.56 -5.82
C VAL A 46 7.34 4.25 -5.06
N ALA A 47 6.76 3.19 -5.62
CA ALA A 47 6.93 1.83 -5.11
C ALA A 47 8.37 1.35 -5.31
N LEU A 48 8.89 0.58 -4.36
CA LEU A 48 10.19 -0.09 -4.45
C LEU A 48 9.97 -1.59 -4.51
N SER A 49 10.44 -2.23 -5.57
CA SER A 49 10.37 -3.70 -5.66
C SER A 49 11.59 -4.38 -5.05
N ASN A 50 12.70 -3.66 -4.90
CA ASN A 50 14.03 -4.19 -4.57
C ASN A 50 14.42 -5.36 -5.51
N GLN A 51 14.22 -5.14 -6.80
CA GLN A 51 14.61 -6.02 -7.88
C GLN A 51 15.62 -5.32 -8.79
N ASP A 52 16.47 -6.10 -9.44
CA ASP A 52 17.53 -5.59 -10.30
C ASP A 52 17.03 -4.65 -11.40
N ALA A 53 15.87 -4.91 -11.97
CA ALA A 53 15.30 -4.12 -13.06
C ALA A 53 14.95 -2.68 -12.60
N ASP A 54 14.34 -2.52 -11.43
CA ASP A 54 13.96 -1.21 -10.91
C ASP A 54 15.19 -0.43 -10.46
N LEU A 55 16.14 -1.09 -9.81
CA LEU A 55 17.41 -0.49 -9.44
C LEU A 55 18.20 -0.03 -10.68
N TRP A 56 18.32 -0.91 -11.68
CA TRP A 56 18.97 -0.56 -12.95
C TRP A 56 18.33 0.67 -13.60
N PHE A 57 17.00 0.76 -13.60
CA PHE A 57 16.30 1.89 -14.17
C PHE A 57 16.54 3.19 -13.40
N ALA A 58 16.48 3.16 -12.07
CA ALA A 58 16.75 4.32 -11.22
C ALA A 58 18.21 4.80 -11.38
N GLU A 59 19.18 3.88 -11.39
CA GLU A 59 20.60 4.19 -11.63
C GLU A 59 20.81 4.76 -13.04
N LYS A 60 20.15 4.22 -14.06
CA LYS A 60 20.22 4.74 -15.43
C LYS A 60 19.78 6.19 -15.50
N LEU A 61 18.64 6.54 -14.88
CA LEU A 61 18.15 7.92 -14.85
C LEU A 61 19.08 8.83 -14.04
N LEU A 62 19.58 8.37 -12.89
CA LEU A 62 20.54 9.12 -12.08
C LEU A 62 21.84 9.40 -12.85
N ASN A 63 22.42 8.40 -13.50
CA ASN A 63 23.65 8.52 -14.29
C ASN A 63 23.47 9.41 -15.52
N ALA A 64 22.25 9.49 -16.05
CA ALA A 64 21.86 10.43 -17.09
C ALA A 64 21.53 11.86 -16.55
N GLY A 65 21.84 12.13 -15.28
CA GLY A 65 21.71 13.44 -14.64
C GLY A 65 20.28 13.83 -14.25
N ALA A 66 19.34 12.89 -14.18
CA ALA A 66 17.97 13.19 -13.76
C ALA A 66 17.90 13.67 -12.31
N LYS A 67 16.95 14.59 -12.07
CA LYS A 67 16.52 15.04 -10.75
C LYS A 67 15.01 15.17 -10.73
N CYS A 68 14.39 14.79 -9.62
CA CYS A 68 12.94 14.93 -9.46
C CYS A 68 12.56 16.41 -9.33
N ARG A 69 11.62 16.87 -10.15
CA ARG A 69 11.00 18.20 -10.05
C ARG A 69 9.95 18.23 -8.94
N VAL A 70 9.26 17.12 -8.74
CA VAL A 70 8.37 16.90 -7.62
C VAL A 70 9.02 15.84 -6.75
N THR A 71 9.38 16.21 -5.52
CA THR A 71 10.06 15.32 -4.59
C THR A 71 9.15 14.14 -4.22
N PRO A 72 9.46 12.89 -4.63
CA PRO A 72 8.63 11.75 -4.29
C PRO A 72 8.96 11.22 -2.90
N THR A 73 7.96 10.69 -2.21
CA THR A 73 8.14 9.73 -1.13
C THR A 73 8.33 8.33 -1.69
N VAL A 74 8.87 7.41 -0.92
CA VAL A 74 9.15 6.04 -1.38
C VAL A 74 8.52 4.99 -0.47
N ASN A 75 8.18 3.89 -1.10
CA ASN A 75 7.61 2.69 -0.48
C ASN A 75 8.65 1.95 0.37
N PRO A 76 8.24 1.06 1.30
CA PRO A 76 9.17 0.27 2.09
C PRO A 76 10.08 -0.61 1.25
N GLY A 77 11.37 -0.58 1.61
CA GLY A 77 12.31 -1.62 1.34
C GLY A 77 12.40 -2.55 2.54
N PHE A 78 13.56 -2.57 3.20
CA PHE A 78 13.73 -3.18 4.51
C PHE A 78 14.76 -2.41 5.35
N CYS A 79 14.59 -2.44 6.67
CA CYS A 79 15.44 -1.73 7.62
C CYS A 79 16.83 -2.37 7.69
N LEU A 80 17.80 -1.79 7.00
CA LEU A 80 19.16 -2.33 6.91
C LEU A 80 19.83 -2.52 8.26
N SER A 81 19.70 -1.56 9.19
CA SER A 81 20.31 -1.66 10.53
C SER A 81 19.76 -2.85 11.29
N TYR A 82 18.43 -3.00 11.38
CA TYR A 82 17.78 -4.09 12.11
C TYR A 82 18.24 -5.47 11.60
N PHE A 83 18.16 -5.71 10.30
CA PHE A 83 18.47 -7.02 9.72
C PHE A 83 19.97 -7.32 9.75
N LYS A 84 20.84 -6.30 9.64
CA LYS A 84 22.28 -6.46 9.76
C LYS A 84 22.69 -6.80 11.19
N GLU A 85 22.18 -6.07 12.19
CA GLU A 85 22.45 -6.33 13.61
C GLU A 85 22.01 -7.73 14.05
N LYS A 86 20.92 -8.22 13.49
CA LYS A 86 20.41 -9.57 13.75
C LYS A 86 21.08 -10.67 12.92
N GLY A 87 21.95 -10.32 11.97
CA GLY A 87 22.56 -11.29 11.05
C GLY A 87 21.57 -11.97 10.11
N LEU A 88 20.47 -11.30 9.78
CA LEU A 88 19.34 -11.84 9.02
C LEU A 88 19.30 -11.37 7.56
N VAL A 89 20.28 -10.61 7.08
CA VAL A 89 20.33 -10.12 5.69
C VAL A 89 21.48 -10.77 4.96
N LEU A 90 21.24 -11.20 3.73
CA LEU A 90 22.30 -11.67 2.82
C LEU A 90 23.08 -10.46 2.30
N GLU A 91 24.37 -10.66 2.07
CA GLU A 91 25.27 -9.59 1.62
C GLU A 91 24.84 -8.98 0.27
N GLU A 92 24.32 -9.80 -0.62
CA GLU A 92 23.77 -9.36 -1.92
C GLU A 92 22.53 -8.47 -1.76
N ASP A 93 21.59 -8.85 -0.89
CA ASP A 93 20.39 -8.06 -0.60
C ASP A 93 20.75 -6.74 0.09
N TYR A 94 21.74 -6.78 1.01
CA TYR A 94 22.25 -5.58 1.67
C TYR A 94 22.85 -4.59 0.66
N LYS A 95 23.69 -5.07 -0.26
CA LYS A 95 24.30 -4.24 -1.29
C LYS A 95 23.25 -3.66 -2.25
N MET A 96 22.28 -4.47 -2.66
CA MET A 96 21.19 -4.01 -3.53
C MET A 96 20.39 -2.90 -2.86
N MET A 97 19.99 -3.08 -1.60
CA MET A 97 19.22 -2.06 -0.87
C MET A 97 20.03 -0.77 -0.68
N LYS A 98 21.36 -0.86 -0.41
CA LYS A 98 22.24 0.31 -0.34
C LYS A 98 22.32 1.08 -1.65
N ARG A 99 22.49 0.38 -2.77
CA ARG A 99 22.49 1.02 -4.09
C ARG A 99 21.13 1.67 -4.39
N THR A 100 20.03 1.03 -3.97
CA THR A 100 18.69 1.59 -4.10
C THR A 100 18.56 2.91 -3.31
N GLU A 101 19.00 2.93 -2.04
CA GLU A 101 19.03 4.16 -1.24
C GLU A 101 19.82 5.28 -1.94
N GLU A 102 21.02 4.98 -2.43
CA GLU A 102 21.89 5.94 -3.11
C GLU A 102 21.28 6.48 -4.39
N ALA A 103 20.67 5.60 -5.20
CA ALA A 103 20.04 5.99 -6.46
C ALA A 103 18.85 6.93 -6.21
N TYR A 104 17.92 6.54 -5.34
CA TYR A 104 16.73 7.37 -5.06
C TYR A 104 17.08 8.68 -4.33
N LYS A 105 18.01 8.65 -3.38
CA LYS A 105 18.56 9.85 -2.75
C LYS A 105 19.22 10.76 -3.79
N GLY A 106 20.00 10.18 -4.69
CA GLY A 106 20.65 10.89 -5.77
C GLY A 106 19.65 11.55 -6.73
N LEU A 107 18.52 10.93 -7.00
CA LEU A 107 17.42 11.48 -7.79
C LEU A 107 16.62 12.58 -7.05
N GLY A 108 16.79 12.73 -5.74
CA GLY A 108 16.11 13.75 -4.93
C GLY A 108 14.84 13.24 -4.25
N ALA A 109 14.67 11.93 -4.06
CA ALA A 109 13.55 11.36 -3.33
C ALA A 109 13.72 11.49 -1.81
N GLN A 110 12.60 11.58 -1.10
CA GLN A 110 12.52 11.41 0.35
C GLN A 110 12.40 9.92 0.66
N LEU A 111 13.39 9.37 1.34
CA LEU A 111 13.44 7.95 1.71
C LEU A 111 12.54 7.69 2.93
N THR A 112 11.24 7.88 2.75
CA THR A 112 10.23 7.70 3.82
C THR A 112 9.94 6.26 4.14
N TYR A 113 10.18 5.34 3.20
CA TYR A 113 9.97 3.90 3.33
C TYR A 113 8.63 3.53 3.95
N ASN A 114 7.57 4.22 3.53
CA ASN A 114 6.22 4.08 4.08
C ASN A 114 5.22 3.70 2.99
N CYS A 115 4.46 2.62 3.17
CA CYS A 115 3.39 2.24 2.23
C CYS A 115 2.03 2.88 2.54
N THR A 116 1.96 3.70 3.59
CA THR A 116 0.76 4.48 3.95
C THR A 116 1.03 5.98 3.98
N PRO A 117 1.72 6.56 2.96
CA PRO A 117 2.14 7.97 2.98
C PRO A 117 0.94 8.93 3.05
N TYR A 118 -0.17 8.52 2.54
CA TYR A 118 -1.44 9.26 2.52
C TYR A 118 -2.08 9.47 3.90
N ILE A 119 -1.53 8.86 4.96
CA ILE A 119 -1.97 9.06 6.34
C ILE A 119 -1.14 10.14 7.06
N ASP A 120 0.16 10.27 6.72
CA ASP A 120 1.11 11.08 7.50
C ASP A 120 2.10 11.90 6.66
N THR A 121 2.84 11.30 5.74
CA THR A 121 4.02 11.94 5.12
C THR A 121 3.75 12.58 3.76
N ASN A 122 2.68 12.19 3.08
CA ASN A 122 2.36 12.66 1.72
C ASN A 122 0.83 12.66 1.49
N VAL A 123 0.13 13.42 2.33
CA VAL A 123 -1.34 13.50 2.33
C VAL A 123 -1.82 14.44 1.24
N PRO A 124 -2.58 13.95 0.24
CA PRO A 124 -3.10 14.80 -0.83
C PRO A 124 -4.39 15.54 -0.41
N ASN A 125 -4.73 16.55 -1.19
CA ASN A 125 -5.99 17.25 -1.07
C ASN A 125 -7.05 16.72 -2.08
N PHE A 126 -8.31 17.02 -1.82
CA PHE A 126 -9.40 16.71 -2.76
C PHE A 126 -9.14 17.35 -4.13
N GLY A 127 -9.28 16.57 -5.20
CA GLY A 127 -9.09 17.00 -6.58
C GLY A 127 -7.62 17.20 -7.01
N GLU A 128 -6.67 17.01 -6.11
CA GLU A 128 -5.23 17.16 -6.40
C GLU A 128 -4.74 16.05 -7.35
N ILE A 129 -4.06 16.41 -8.43
CA ILE A 129 -3.48 15.45 -9.37
C ILE A 129 -2.12 15.02 -8.84
N ILE A 130 -1.95 13.72 -8.66
CA ILE A 130 -0.78 13.09 -8.04
C ILE A 130 -0.34 11.85 -8.83
N ALA A 131 0.88 11.36 -8.58
CA ALA A 131 1.39 10.12 -9.19
C ALA A 131 1.77 9.12 -8.09
N PHE A 132 0.83 8.24 -7.72
CA PHE A 132 1.03 7.24 -6.69
C PHE A 132 1.06 5.83 -7.27
N SER A 133 2.06 5.04 -6.88
CA SER A 133 2.31 3.70 -7.43
C SER A 133 2.14 2.55 -6.43
N GLU A 134 1.78 2.80 -5.19
CA GLU A 134 1.62 1.74 -4.19
C GLU A 134 0.17 1.22 -4.15
N SER A 135 0.03 -0.09 -3.97
CA SER A 135 -1.26 -0.81 -4.02
C SER A 135 -2.25 -0.44 -2.90
N SER A 136 -1.81 0.09 -1.76
CA SER A 136 -2.70 0.65 -0.75
C SER A 136 -2.89 2.16 -0.93
N ALA A 137 -1.90 2.85 -1.52
CA ALA A 137 -1.92 4.30 -1.64
C ALA A 137 -2.90 4.79 -2.71
N THR A 138 -2.90 4.14 -3.88
CA THR A 138 -3.79 4.53 -4.99
C THR A 138 -5.27 4.49 -4.61
N PRO A 139 -5.83 3.35 -4.11
CA PRO A 139 -7.24 3.30 -3.77
C PRO A 139 -7.62 4.22 -2.61
N TYR A 140 -6.76 4.39 -1.62
CA TYR A 140 -7.03 5.30 -0.50
C TYR A 140 -7.02 6.77 -0.95
N ALA A 141 -6.00 7.19 -1.70
CA ALA A 141 -5.91 8.55 -2.21
C ALA A 141 -7.10 8.92 -3.10
N ASN A 142 -7.50 8.02 -4.01
CA ASN A 142 -8.64 8.24 -4.87
C ASN A 142 -9.97 8.22 -4.10
N ALA A 143 -10.21 7.20 -3.27
CA ALA A 143 -11.50 6.98 -2.63
C ALA A 143 -11.71 7.87 -1.41
N VAL A 144 -10.72 7.95 -0.50
CA VAL A 144 -10.90 8.61 0.81
C VAL A 144 -10.56 10.09 0.75
N TRP A 145 -9.48 10.46 0.05
CA TRP A 145 -9.10 11.86 -0.10
C TRP A 145 -9.73 12.53 -1.33
N GLY A 146 -10.25 11.74 -2.30
CA GLY A 146 -10.76 12.28 -3.56
C GLY A 146 -9.67 12.94 -4.41
N ALA A 147 -8.41 12.58 -4.20
CA ALA A 147 -7.30 12.94 -5.07
C ALA A 147 -7.41 12.16 -6.39
N ARG A 148 -6.60 12.52 -7.38
CA ARG A 148 -6.67 11.98 -8.73
C ARG A 148 -5.35 11.37 -9.13
N THR A 149 -5.32 10.04 -9.19
CA THR A 149 -4.17 9.28 -9.70
C THR A 149 -4.65 8.04 -10.44
N ASN A 150 -4.04 7.75 -11.57
CA ASN A 150 -4.07 6.39 -12.09
C ASN A 150 -3.16 5.52 -11.22
N ARG A 151 -3.26 4.20 -11.33
CA ARG A 151 -2.32 3.30 -10.69
C ARG A 151 -1.01 3.32 -11.47
N GLU A 152 -0.06 4.10 -10.96
CA GLU A 152 1.27 4.16 -11.54
C GLU A 152 2.07 2.88 -11.23
N GLY A 153 2.93 2.49 -12.16
CA GLY A 153 4.03 1.58 -11.86
C GLY A 153 5.16 2.32 -11.13
N ALA A 154 6.10 1.60 -10.53
CA ALA A 154 7.26 2.21 -9.87
C ALA A 154 8.01 3.16 -10.82
N ASN A 155 8.28 2.70 -12.03
CA ASN A 155 9.04 3.45 -13.03
C ASN A 155 8.24 4.62 -13.63
N SER A 156 6.93 4.49 -13.84
CA SER A 156 6.11 5.60 -14.33
C SER A 156 5.94 6.70 -13.28
N ALA A 157 5.75 6.35 -11.99
CA ALA A 157 5.72 7.32 -10.91
C ALA A 157 7.06 8.05 -10.74
N LEU A 158 8.18 7.35 -10.89
CA LEU A 158 9.51 7.97 -10.87
C LEU A 158 9.68 8.95 -12.05
N CYS A 159 9.27 8.56 -13.26
CA CYS A 159 9.26 9.44 -14.42
C CYS A 159 8.35 10.65 -14.22
N ALA A 160 7.17 10.46 -13.61
CA ALA A 160 6.26 11.54 -13.25
C ALA A 160 6.91 12.52 -12.26
N ALA A 161 7.61 12.02 -11.24
CA ALA A 161 8.35 12.84 -10.29
C ALA A 161 9.48 13.65 -10.94
N ILE A 162 10.21 13.04 -11.87
CA ILE A 162 11.31 13.70 -12.61
C ILE A 162 10.78 14.78 -13.54
N THR A 163 9.71 14.48 -14.29
CA THR A 163 9.14 15.43 -15.26
C THR A 163 8.25 16.49 -14.63
N GLY A 164 7.59 16.16 -13.51
CA GLY A 164 6.53 16.95 -12.90
C GLY A 164 5.16 16.80 -13.59
N TYR A 165 5.01 15.83 -14.49
CA TYR A 165 3.83 15.64 -15.32
C TYR A 165 3.40 14.19 -15.41
N VAL A 166 2.08 13.98 -15.61
CA VAL A 166 1.47 12.71 -16.02
C VAL A 166 0.57 12.93 -17.22
N PRO A 167 0.35 11.92 -18.08
CA PRO A 167 -0.66 12.00 -19.13
C PRO A 167 -2.07 12.05 -18.55
N GLU A 168 -2.95 12.87 -19.14
CA GLU A 168 -4.32 13.06 -18.67
C GLU A 168 -5.24 11.97 -19.24
N TYR A 169 -5.48 10.91 -18.44
CA TYR A 169 -6.38 9.81 -18.81
C TYR A 169 -6.97 9.13 -17.57
N GLY A 170 -7.86 8.18 -17.77
CA GLY A 170 -8.35 7.28 -16.73
C GLY A 170 -9.01 8.01 -15.57
N LEU A 171 -8.57 7.75 -14.35
CA LEU A 171 -9.13 8.28 -13.10
C LEU A 171 -8.84 9.79 -12.87
N LEU A 172 -8.16 10.46 -13.79
CA LEU A 172 -8.02 11.91 -13.75
C LEU A 172 -9.31 12.62 -14.19
N PHE A 173 -10.18 11.95 -14.96
CA PHE A 173 -11.45 12.47 -15.43
C PHE A 173 -12.61 12.11 -14.50
N ASP A 174 -13.53 13.05 -14.29
CA ASP A 174 -14.68 12.88 -13.39
C ASP A 174 -15.61 11.73 -13.82
N GLU A 175 -15.83 11.59 -15.12
CA GLU A 175 -16.68 10.55 -15.68
C GLU A 175 -16.18 9.13 -15.45
N ASN A 176 -14.86 8.94 -15.36
CA ASN A 176 -14.22 7.65 -15.13
C ASN A 176 -14.15 7.26 -13.65
N ARG A 177 -14.56 8.16 -12.76
CA ARG A 177 -14.56 7.94 -11.30
C ARG A 177 -15.93 7.51 -10.77
N LYS A 178 -16.93 7.44 -11.64
CA LYS A 178 -18.29 7.06 -11.25
C LYS A 178 -18.38 5.57 -10.97
N GLY A 179 -19.19 5.21 -9.97
CA GLY A 179 -19.48 3.83 -9.63
C GLY A 179 -20.15 3.09 -10.77
N SER A 180 -19.89 1.80 -10.87
CA SER A 180 -20.53 0.91 -11.84
C SER A 180 -21.17 -0.31 -11.18
N ILE A 181 -20.75 -0.64 -9.95
CA ILE A 181 -21.23 -1.81 -9.21
C ILE A 181 -21.80 -1.37 -7.87
N LEU A 182 -23.06 -1.67 -7.60
CA LEU A 182 -23.68 -1.50 -6.29
C LEU A 182 -23.35 -2.72 -5.41
N VAL A 183 -22.62 -2.53 -4.33
CA VAL A 183 -22.27 -3.58 -3.37
C VAL A 183 -23.06 -3.37 -2.08
N GLU A 184 -24.05 -4.22 -1.84
CA GLU A 184 -24.83 -4.22 -0.61
C GLU A 184 -24.14 -5.13 0.43
N VAL A 185 -23.59 -4.54 1.48
CA VAL A 185 -22.92 -5.29 2.57
C VAL A 185 -23.97 -5.68 3.60
N LYS A 186 -24.19 -7.00 3.76
CA LYS A 186 -25.02 -7.60 4.79
C LYS A 186 -24.22 -8.40 5.82
N ALA A 187 -22.90 -8.45 5.63
CA ALA A 187 -22.00 -9.06 6.57
C ALA A 187 -21.85 -8.20 7.83
N ASP A 188 -21.56 -8.83 8.95
CA ASP A 188 -21.32 -8.18 10.24
C ASP A 188 -19.96 -7.47 10.25
N MET A 189 -19.96 -6.15 10.25
CA MET A 189 -18.75 -5.31 10.25
C MET A 189 -18.36 -4.90 11.68
N LYS A 190 -17.94 -5.87 12.51
CA LYS A 190 -17.73 -5.69 13.97
C LYS A 190 -16.43 -4.97 14.35
N ASN A 191 -15.40 -5.07 13.50
CA ASN A 191 -14.08 -4.52 13.75
C ASN A 191 -13.34 -4.25 12.43
N ASP A 192 -12.15 -3.68 12.50
CA ASP A 192 -11.35 -3.30 11.33
C ASP A 192 -10.86 -4.52 10.50
N TYR A 193 -10.75 -5.70 11.11
CA TYR A 193 -10.46 -6.95 10.41
C TYR A 193 -11.52 -7.31 9.37
N CYS A 194 -12.80 -7.02 9.67
CA CYS A 194 -13.89 -7.29 8.71
C CYS A 194 -13.71 -6.52 7.39
N TYR A 195 -13.06 -5.34 7.42
CA TYR A 195 -12.76 -4.56 6.22
C TYR A 195 -11.62 -5.16 5.39
N HIS A 196 -10.67 -5.84 6.01
CA HIS A 196 -9.74 -6.68 5.27
C HIS A 196 -10.47 -7.77 4.49
N MET A 197 -11.36 -8.48 5.14
CA MET A 197 -12.09 -9.58 4.54
C MET A 197 -13.07 -9.12 3.47
N LEU A 198 -13.79 -8.02 3.71
CA LEU A 198 -14.66 -7.39 2.69
C LEU A 198 -13.87 -7.01 1.43
N GLY A 199 -12.67 -6.44 1.60
CA GLY A 199 -11.80 -6.10 0.49
C GLY A 199 -11.32 -7.31 -0.31
N MET A 200 -11.20 -8.48 0.30
CA MET A 200 -10.84 -9.72 -0.39
C MET A 200 -11.99 -10.33 -1.21
N CYS A 201 -13.21 -9.84 -1.08
CA CYS A 201 -14.35 -10.26 -1.92
C CYS A 201 -14.28 -9.72 -3.36
N GLY A 202 -13.17 -9.13 -3.80
CA GLY A 202 -13.02 -8.52 -5.12
C GLY A 202 -13.39 -9.43 -6.29
N LYS A 203 -13.08 -10.73 -6.20
CA LYS A 203 -13.46 -11.73 -7.20
C LYS A 203 -14.98 -11.84 -7.39
N LYS A 204 -15.75 -11.78 -6.30
CA LYS A 204 -17.22 -11.76 -6.32
C LYS A 204 -17.76 -10.42 -6.80
N ILE A 205 -17.15 -9.32 -6.40
CA ILE A 205 -17.53 -7.95 -6.81
C ILE A 205 -17.36 -7.79 -8.32
N GLY A 206 -16.25 -8.24 -8.91
CA GLY A 206 -15.97 -8.18 -10.36
C GLY A 206 -15.42 -6.82 -10.81
N HIS A 207 -15.21 -6.66 -12.12
CA HIS A 207 -14.59 -5.46 -12.69
C HIS A 207 -15.50 -4.24 -12.64
N GLY A 208 -14.93 -3.08 -12.28
CA GLY A 208 -15.61 -1.80 -12.21
C GLY A 208 -15.31 -1.06 -10.90
N ILE A 209 -15.93 0.09 -10.68
CA ILE A 209 -15.80 0.85 -9.43
C ILE A 209 -16.94 0.48 -8.50
N PRO A 210 -16.68 -0.18 -7.35
CA PRO A 210 -17.72 -0.56 -6.40
C PRO A 210 -18.19 0.64 -5.58
N VAL A 211 -19.50 0.71 -5.35
CA VAL A 211 -20.16 1.61 -4.41
C VAL A 211 -20.73 0.76 -3.27
N PHE A 212 -20.12 0.84 -2.12
CA PHE A 212 -20.54 0.07 -0.94
C PHE A 212 -21.68 0.77 -0.20
N THR A 213 -22.71 -0.01 0.14
CA THR A 213 -23.84 0.38 0.99
C THR A 213 -23.97 -0.60 2.16
N GLY A 214 -24.70 -0.21 3.21
CA GLY A 214 -24.87 -1.06 4.39
C GLY A 214 -23.70 -0.98 5.40
N LEU A 215 -22.69 -0.13 5.15
CA LEU A 215 -21.60 0.11 6.07
C LEU A 215 -21.94 1.24 7.07
N PRO A 216 -21.30 1.25 8.27
CA PRO A 216 -21.43 2.36 9.22
C PRO A 216 -21.03 3.71 8.62
N LYS A 217 -21.63 4.80 9.13
CA LYS A 217 -21.27 6.18 8.69
C LYS A 217 -19.90 6.64 9.21
N HIS A 218 -19.47 6.08 10.35
CA HIS A 218 -18.17 6.38 10.95
C HIS A 218 -17.29 5.14 10.85
N ILE A 219 -16.28 5.21 10.01
CA ILE A 219 -15.32 4.16 9.74
C ILE A 219 -13.94 4.69 10.08
N SER A 220 -13.13 3.91 10.79
CA SER A 220 -11.76 4.28 11.13
C SER A 220 -10.90 4.45 9.88
N LYS A 221 -9.85 5.27 9.97
CA LYS A 221 -8.86 5.41 8.90
C LYS A 221 -8.15 4.08 8.59
N GLU A 222 -7.99 3.24 9.62
CA GLU A 222 -7.41 1.91 9.53
C GLU A 222 -8.34 0.97 8.73
N ALA A 223 -9.63 0.96 9.01
CA ALA A 223 -10.61 0.16 8.28
C ALA A 223 -10.69 0.58 6.80
N LEU A 224 -10.70 1.89 6.51
CA LEU A 224 -10.67 2.41 5.13
C LEU A 224 -9.38 2.01 4.40
N ARG A 225 -8.22 2.10 5.07
CA ARG A 225 -6.93 1.63 4.58
C ARG A 225 -6.98 0.13 4.26
N ASN A 226 -7.50 -0.66 5.20
CA ASN A 226 -7.59 -2.10 5.08
C ASN A 226 -8.48 -2.49 3.88
N LEU A 227 -9.67 -1.89 3.76
CA LEU A 227 -10.57 -2.13 2.63
C LEU A 227 -9.88 -1.84 1.28
N GLY A 228 -9.30 -0.65 1.12
CA GLY A 228 -8.65 -0.24 -0.13
C GLY A 228 -7.47 -1.13 -0.52
N ALA A 229 -6.61 -1.46 0.46
CA ALA A 229 -5.45 -2.32 0.24
C ALA A 229 -5.84 -3.74 -0.21
N GLN A 230 -6.88 -4.30 0.38
CA GLN A 230 -7.35 -5.64 0.02
C GLN A 230 -8.13 -5.66 -1.30
N LEU A 231 -8.94 -4.65 -1.59
CA LEU A 231 -9.60 -4.49 -2.90
C LEU A 231 -8.56 -4.45 -4.01
N ASN A 232 -7.46 -3.71 -3.82
CA ASN A 232 -6.39 -3.70 -4.80
C ASN A 232 -5.70 -5.07 -4.94
N THR A 233 -5.51 -5.79 -3.83
CA THR A 233 -4.90 -7.13 -3.83
C THR A 233 -5.78 -8.17 -4.51
N SER A 234 -7.09 -8.15 -4.28
CA SER A 234 -8.05 -9.18 -4.73
C SER A 234 -8.60 -8.96 -6.13
N GLY A 235 -8.61 -7.70 -6.62
CA GLY A 235 -9.25 -7.36 -7.89
C GLY A 235 -8.64 -6.15 -8.59
N ALA A 236 -7.44 -5.69 -8.17
CA ALA A 236 -6.73 -4.54 -8.76
C ALA A 236 -7.57 -3.25 -8.79
N TYR A 237 -8.41 -3.03 -7.78
CA TYR A 237 -9.22 -1.82 -7.69
C TYR A 237 -8.35 -0.62 -7.30
N ASP A 238 -8.43 0.42 -8.10
CA ASP A 238 -7.71 1.67 -7.90
C ASP A 238 -8.59 2.76 -7.27
N MET A 239 -9.90 2.48 -7.18
CA MET A 239 -10.90 3.35 -6.60
C MET A 239 -12.11 2.56 -6.10
N TYR A 240 -12.77 3.07 -5.08
CA TYR A 240 -14.05 2.59 -4.55
C TYR A 240 -14.83 3.75 -3.95
N HIS A 241 -16.13 3.56 -3.72
CA HIS A 241 -16.96 4.48 -2.98
C HIS A 241 -17.63 3.80 -1.80
N ILE A 242 -17.85 4.55 -0.72
CA ILE A 242 -18.70 4.15 0.40
C ILE A 242 -19.75 5.24 0.57
N LEU A 243 -21.02 4.86 0.43
CA LEU A 243 -22.15 5.79 0.47
C LEU A 243 -22.19 6.59 1.77
N GLY A 244 -22.18 7.91 1.66
CA GLY A 244 -22.20 8.84 2.77
C GLY A 244 -20.92 8.92 3.59
N VAL A 245 -19.80 8.30 3.12
CA VAL A 245 -18.50 8.28 3.79
C VAL A 245 -17.41 8.87 2.89
N THR A 246 -17.24 8.35 1.67
CA THR A 246 -16.24 8.88 0.74
C THR A 246 -16.74 10.16 0.05
N PRO A 247 -15.87 11.15 -0.21
CA PRO A 247 -16.29 12.50 -0.61
C PRO A 247 -17.04 12.57 -1.93
N GLU A 248 -16.79 11.64 -2.85
CA GLU A 248 -17.44 11.59 -4.16
C GLU A 248 -18.74 10.73 -4.18
N ALA A 249 -19.17 10.22 -3.01
CA ALA A 249 -20.38 9.40 -2.86
C ALA A 249 -21.27 9.87 -1.69
N PRO A 250 -21.69 11.15 -1.64
CA PRO A 250 -22.62 11.63 -0.62
C PRO A 250 -23.98 10.93 -0.70
N ASP A 251 -24.38 10.58 -1.91
CA ASP A 251 -25.61 9.84 -2.26
C ASP A 251 -25.39 8.93 -3.47
N LEU A 252 -26.36 8.08 -3.78
CA LEU A 252 -26.26 7.13 -4.90
C LEU A 252 -26.26 7.84 -6.26
N GLU A 253 -27.02 8.91 -6.40
CA GLU A 253 -27.12 9.67 -7.65
C GLU A 253 -25.76 10.26 -8.04
N THR A 254 -25.09 10.89 -7.10
CA THR A 254 -23.73 11.43 -7.29
C THR A 254 -22.70 10.33 -7.53
N ALA A 255 -22.75 9.26 -6.72
CA ALA A 255 -21.80 8.15 -6.81
C ALA A 255 -21.85 7.45 -8.17
N PHE A 256 -23.04 7.28 -8.76
CA PHE A 256 -23.22 6.66 -10.08
C PHE A 256 -23.29 7.67 -11.25
N GLY A 257 -23.19 8.98 -10.97
CA GLY A 257 -23.24 10.02 -12.00
C GLY A 257 -24.58 10.03 -12.74
N ASN A 258 -25.70 9.95 -12.04
CA ASN A 258 -27.06 9.88 -12.56
C ASN A 258 -27.34 8.66 -13.46
N LYS A 259 -26.56 7.58 -13.32
CA LYS A 259 -26.75 6.33 -14.06
C LYS A 259 -27.16 5.22 -13.11
N GLU A 260 -27.82 4.19 -13.65
CA GLU A 260 -28.06 2.97 -12.88
C GLU A 260 -26.79 2.14 -12.72
N ALA A 261 -26.70 1.40 -11.61
CA ALA A 261 -25.61 0.45 -11.41
C ALA A 261 -25.69 -0.65 -12.49
N GLN A 262 -24.58 -0.91 -13.15
CA GLN A 262 -24.50 -1.97 -14.18
C GLN A 262 -24.66 -3.36 -13.56
N ARG A 263 -24.33 -3.49 -12.28
CA ARG A 263 -24.39 -4.73 -11.52
C ARG A 263 -24.70 -4.45 -10.06
N LYS A 264 -25.46 -5.37 -9.44
CA LYS A 264 -25.68 -5.40 -7.99
C LYS A 264 -25.07 -6.69 -7.41
N VAL A 265 -24.33 -6.56 -6.32
CA VAL A 265 -23.68 -7.66 -5.58
C VAL A 265 -24.07 -7.54 -4.11
N ILE A 266 -24.38 -8.66 -3.48
CA ILE A 266 -24.60 -8.74 -2.03
C ILE A 266 -23.44 -9.51 -1.42
N ILE A 267 -22.86 -8.96 -0.35
CA ILE A 267 -21.81 -9.61 0.42
C ILE A 267 -22.36 -9.98 1.80
N THR A 268 -22.29 -11.26 2.14
CA THR A 268 -22.77 -11.84 3.37
C THR A 268 -21.64 -12.38 4.25
N ASN A 269 -21.94 -12.85 5.46
CA ASN A 269 -20.96 -13.51 6.32
C ASN A 269 -20.39 -14.78 5.66
N ASP A 270 -21.25 -15.57 4.97
CA ASP A 270 -20.82 -16.78 4.27
C ASP A 270 -19.78 -16.46 3.18
N ASP A 271 -19.93 -15.36 2.46
CA ASP A 271 -18.96 -14.93 1.46
C ASP A 271 -17.59 -14.59 2.08
N ILE A 272 -17.61 -13.96 3.24
CA ILE A 272 -16.39 -13.63 3.99
C ILE A 272 -15.72 -14.92 4.50
N GLU A 273 -16.50 -15.86 5.02
CA GLU A 273 -15.98 -17.15 5.48
C GLU A 273 -15.39 -17.97 4.32
N ASP A 274 -16.04 -17.99 3.16
CA ASP A 274 -15.56 -18.73 1.99
C ASP A 274 -14.25 -18.13 1.47
N VAL A 275 -14.13 -16.80 1.41
CA VAL A 275 -12.88 -16.12 1.07
C VAL A 275 -11.78 -16.48 2.08
N LEU A 276 -12.08 -16.45 3.39
CA LEU A 276 -11.10 -16.82 4.43
C LEU A 276 -10.60 -18.25 4.25
N LYS A 277 -11.48 -19.21 3.95
CA LYS A 277 -11.10 -20.61 3.66
C LYS A 277 -10.20 -20.72 2.42
N GLU A 278 -10.45 -19.90 1.38
CA GLU A 278 -9.63 -19.92 0.15
C GLU A 278 -8.19 -19.40 0.38
N ILE A 279 -8.01 -18.36 1.22
CA ILE A 279 -6.74 -17.62 1.32
C ILE A 279 -5.92 -17.94 2.58
N SER A 280 -6.50 -18.52 3.62
CA SER A 280 -5.84 -18.84 4.88
C SER A 280 -5.49 -20.31 4.95
N LEU A 281 -4.35 -20.62 5.59
CA LEU A 281 -4.11 -21.99 6.03
C LEU A 281 -5.17 -22.39 7.06
N GLU A 282 -5.70 -23.59 6.92
CA GLU A 282 -6.76 -24.10 7.78
C GLU A 282 -6.26 -24.70 9.12
N GLY A 283 -7.17 -24.74 10.07
CA GLY A 283 -7.09 -25.53 11.30
C GLY A 283 -6.30 -24.88 12.44
N ASN A 284 -6.50 -25.46 13.62
CA ASN A 284 -5.72 -25.16 14.80
C ASN A 284 -4.31 -25.72 14.62
N ARG A 285 -3.28 -24.89 14.82
CA ARG A 285 -1.89 -25.31 14.62
C ARG A 285 -0.88 -24.53 15.44
N LYS A 286 0.27 -25.13 15.64
CA LYS A 286 1.45 -24.42 16.12
C LYS A 286 1.91 -23.45 15.05
N ILE A 287 2.36 -22.28 15.50
CA ILE A 287 2.89 -21.24 14.65
C ILE A 287 4.37 -21.01 14.95
N ASP A 288 5.08 -20.38 14.01
CA ASP A 288 6.49 -20.05 14.17
C ASP A 288 6.68 -18.56 14.55
N PHE A 289 5.84 -17.67 14.04
CA PHE A 289 5.91 -16.23 14.29
C PHE A 289 4.55 -15.56 14.08
N VAL A 290 4.46 -14.28 14.47
CA VAL A 290 3.33 -13.39 14.15
C VAL A 290 3.88 -12.15 13.43
N MET A 291 3.17 -11.68 12.40
CA MET A 291 3.58 -10.52 11.63
C MET A 291 2.39 -9.60 11.36
N PHE A 292 2.54 -8.32 11.70
CA PHE A 292 1.56 -7.26 11.55
C PHE A 292 2.08 -6.13 10.67
N GLY A 293 1.17 -5.32 10.12
CA GLY A 293 1.52 -4.07 9.44
C GLY A 293 1.69 -4.22 7.92
N CYS A 294 0.75 -4.86 7.26
CA CYS A 294 0.62 -4.85 5.82
C CYS A 294 -0.82 -4.48 5.38
N PRO A 295 -1.08 -3.18 5.14
CA PRO A 295 -0.17 -2.01 5.15
C PRO A 295 0.40 -1.65 6.54
N HIS A 296 1.44 -0.82 6.55
CA HIS A 296 2.12 -0.36 7.75
C HIS A 296 1.14 0.10 8.85
N PHE A 297 1.40 -0.33 10.08
CA PHE A 297 0.58 0.00 11.23
C PHE A 297 0.71 1.48 11.61
N THR A 298 -0.40 2.04 12.04
CA THR A 298 -0.47 3.36 12.68
C THR A 298 0.03 3.31 14.12
N LEU A 299 0.24 4.47 14.73
CA LEU A 299 0.65 4.56 16.13
C LEU A 299 -0.43 4.00 17.08
N ASP A 300 -1.71 4.17 16.72
CA ASP A 300 -2.83 3.64 17.52
C ASP A 300 -2.85 2.11 17.54
N GLU A 301 -2.56 1.46 16.39
CA GLU A 301 -2.44 0.00 16.30
C GLU A 301 -1.22 -0.52 17.08
N VAL A 302 -0.07 0.17 16.99
CA VAL A 302 1.12 -0.18 17.80
C VAL A 302 0.81 -0.05 19.30
N LYS A 303 0.13 1.02 19.71
CA LYS A 303 -0.29 1.22 21.08
C LYS A 303 -1.24 0.13 21.55
N TYR A 304 -2.23 -0.23 20.72
CA TYR A 304 -3.17 -1.32 21.03
C TYR A 304 -2.45 -2.63 21.34
N ILE A 305 -1.48 -3.04 20.49
CA ILE A 305 -0.68 -4.25 20.74
C ILE A 305 0.12 -4.09 22.06
N ALA A 306 0.80 -2.97 22.26
CA ALA A 306 1.59 -2.74 23.48
C ALA A 306 0.74 -2.86 24.75
N ASP A 307 -0.47 -2.30 24.74
CA ASP A 307 -1.40 -2.38 25.87
C ASP A 307 -1.85 -3.83 26.14
N LYS A 308 -2.09 -4.63 25.09
CA LYS A 308 -2.50 -6.04 25.19
C LYS A 308 -1.42 -7.00 25.72
N ILE A 309 -0.14 -6.69 25.43
CA ILE A 309 0.99 -7.56 25.81
C ILE A 309 1.80 -7.04 26.99
N LYS A 310 1.41 -5.88 27.55
CA LYS A 310 2.06 -5.30 28.73
C LYS A 310 2.15 -6.32 29.86
N ASP A 311 3.33 -6.42 30.45
CA ASP A 311 3.66 -7.34 31.54
C ASP A 311 3.49 -8.84 31.22
N LYS A 312 3.40 -9.18 29.91
CA LYS A 312 3.33 -10.56 29.41
C LYS A 312 4.62 -10.97 28.72
N LYS A 313 4.77 -12.27 28.45
CA LYS A 313 5.87 -12.83 27.64
C LYS A 313 5.31 -13.56 26.41
N LEU A 314 5.83 -13.21 25.25
CA LEU A 314 5.51 -13.89 24.00
C LEU A 314 6.26 -15.22 23.93
N LYS A 315 5.57 -16.24 23.44
CA LYS A 315 6.19 -17.55 23.13
C LYS A 315 6.73 -17.62 21.71
N LYS A 316 6.33 -16.69 20.87
CA LYS A 316 6.72 -16.60 19.46
C LYS A 316 7.15 -15.20 19.12
N ASP A 317 8.07 -15.08 18.16
CA ASP A 317 8.51 -13.82 17.62
C ASP A 317 7.30 -13.05 17.06
N MET A 318 7.21 -11.78 17.40
CA MET A 318 6.18 -10.87 16.91
C MET A 318 6.87 -9.72 16.18
N TYR A 319 6.56 -9.56 14.91
CA TYR A 319 7.07 -8.49 14.05
C TYR A 319 5.95 -7.49 13.75
N ILE A 320 6.15 -6.23 14.13
CA ILE A 320 5.22 -5.13 13.89
C ILE A 320 5.87 -4.20 12.87
N LEU A 321 5.35 -4.18 11.64
CA LEU A 321 5.89 -3.40 10.53
C LEU A 321 5.23 -2.03 10.48
N THR A 322 6.04 -0.98 10.43
CA THR A 322 5.58 0.41 10.37
C THR A 322 6.65 1.31 9.75
N SER A 323 6.43 2.62 9.69
CA SER A 323 7.45 3.57 9.24
C SER A 323 8.40 3.97 10.39
N SER A 324 9.60 4.45 10.04
CA SER A 324 10.52 5.05 11.03
C SER A 324 9.86 6.16 11.84
N TYR A 325 9.03 6.97 11.22
CA TYR A 325 8.27 8.03 11.89
C TYR A 325 7.40 7.48 13.03
N ILE A 326 6.60 6.45 12.78
CA ILE A 326 5.74 5.81 13.78
C ILE A 326 6.58 5.11 14.85
N ARG A 327 7.66 4.40 14.47
CA ARG A 327 8.56 3.78 15.43
C ARG A 327 9.17 4.80 16.39
N ASP A 328 9.63 5.94 15.88
CA ASP A 328 10.22 7.00 16.71
C ASP A 328 9.19 7.57 17.71
N MET A 329 7.94 7.74 17.28
CA MET A 329 6.84 8.12 18.17
C MET A 329 6.57 7.04 19.22
N ALA A 330 6.56 5.77 18.85
CA ALA A 330 6.38 4.64 19.77
C ALA A 330 7.50 4.59 20.82
N ILE A 331 8.76 4.86 20.42
CA ILE A 331 9.89 4.95 21.35
C ILE A 331 9.67 6.09 22.37
N ARG A 332 9.32 7.29 21.90
CA ARG A 332 9.07 8.45 22.78
C ARG A 332 7.92 8.23 23.76
N MET A 333 6.96 7.39 23.40
CA MET A 333 5.83 7.00 24.25
C MET A 333 6.12 5.79 25.15
N GLY A 334 7.31 5.20 25.09
CA GLY A 334 7.67 3.99 25.84
C GLY A 334 7.00 2.71 25.34
N LEU A 335 6.31 2.73 24.21
CA LEU A 335 5.62 1.57 23.65
C LEU A 335 6.64 0.52 23.12
N ASN A 336 7.76 0.98 22.55
CA ASN A 336 8.82 0.09 22.08
C ASN A 336 9.39 -0.77 23.21
N ASP A 337 9.63 -0.17 24.38
CA ASP A 337 10.14 -0.87 25.56
C ASP A 337 9.19 -1.95 26.07
N ILE A 338 7.86 -1.67 26.02
CA ILE A 338 6.83 -2.65 26.39
C ILE A 338 6.89 -3.85 25.44
N ILE A 339 6.93 -3.58 24.12
CA ILE A 339 6.94 -4.60 23.08
C ILE A 339 8.23 -5.44 23.16
N GLU A 340 9.40 -4.81 23.28
CA GLU A 340 10.66 -5.52 23.39
C GLU A 340 10.77 -6.35 24.67
N LYS A 341 10.32 -5.82 25.82
CA LYS A 341 10.26 -6.56 27.08
C LYS A 341 9.36 -7.79 26.98
N ALA A 342 8.29 -7.72 26.21
CA ALA A 342 7.44 -8.88 25.93
C ALA A 342 8.10 -9.90 25.00
N GLY A 343 9.07 -9.53 24.17
CA GLY A 343 9.75 -10.37 23.18
C GLY A 343 9.32 -10.09 21.73
N GLY A 344 8.65 -8.96 21.48
CA GLY A 344 8.30 -8.49 20.14
C GLY A 344 9.31 -7.49 19.57
N SER A 345 9.11 -7.08 18.33
CA SER A 345 9.94 -6.07 17.66
C SER A 345 9.08 -5.14 16.81
N ILE A 346 9.29 -3.83 16.93
CA ILE A 346 8.82 -2.84 15.96
C ILE A 346 9.89 -2.70 14.90
N ILE A 347 9.58 -3.10 13.66
CA ILE A 347 10.51 -3.05 12.54
C ILE A 347 10.07 -1.95 11.58
N PRO A 348 10.84 -0.86 11.48
CA PRO A 348 10.49 0.23 10.59
C PRO A 348 10.83 -0.10 9.15
N ASP A 349 10.21 0.65 8.22
CA ASP A 349 10.61 0.79 6.82
C ASP A 349 10.63 -0.51 6.01
N THR A 350 9.97 -1.56 6.52
CA THR A 350 10.10 -2.92 6.02
C THR A 350 8.77 -3.44 5.49
N CYS A 351 8.79 -3.97 4.26
CA CYS A 351 7.66 -4.67 3.68
C CYS A 351 7.78 -6.19 3.94
N PRO A 352 6.67 -6.90 4.19
CA PRO A 352 6.70 -8.36 4.39
C PRO A 352 7.16 -9.13 3.13
N ASP A 353 7.08 -8.51 1.95
CA ASP A 353 7.51 -9.13 0.69
C ASP A 353 8.95 -8.76 0.30
N GLN A 354 9.84 -8.58 1.27
CA GLN A 354 11.25 -8.26 1.02
C GLN A 354 12.17 -9.49 1.23
N PRO A 355 13.34 -9.55 0.57
CA PRO A 355 14.25 -10.68 0.66
C PRO A 355 14.82 -10.91 2.07
N CYS A 356 14.85 -9.90 2.91
CA CYS A 356 15.33 -9.99 4.30
C CYS A 356 14.60 -11.02 5.17
N TRP A 357 13.45 -11.50 4.73
CA TRP A 357 12.64 -12.53 5.41
C TRP A 357 13.00 -13.97 5.03
N HIS A 358 14.11 -14.21 4.30
CA HIS A 358 14.52 -15.54 3.85
C HIS A 358 14.62 -16.58 4.99
N HIS A 359 14.93 -16.13 6.21
CA HIS A 359 15.00 -16.98 7.42
C HIS A 359 13.63 -17.50 7.89
N LEU A 360 12.54 -16.97 7.35
CA LEU A 360 11.16 -17.43 7.59
C LEU A 360 10.67 -18.42 6.52
N LYS A 361 11.47 -18.72 5.50
CA LYS A 361 11.10 -19.67 4.45
C LYS A 361 10.75 -21.04 5.04
N GLY A 362 9.61 -21.60 4.63
CA GLY A 362 9.09 -22.85 5.14
C GLY A 362 8.37 -22.76 6.48
N LYS A 363 8.33 -21.58 7.11
CA LYS A 363 7.63 -21.35 8.39
C LYS A 363 6.20 -20.90 8.19
N VAL A 364 5.40 -21.08 9.23
CA VAL A 364 4.00 -20.66 9.29
C VAL A 364 3.83 -19.53 10.28
N GLY A 365 3.42 -18.37 9.78
CA GLY A 365 3.06 -17.22 10.59
C GLY A 365 1.57 -17.06 10.82
N VAL A 366 1.20 -16.08 11.63
CA VAL A 366 -0.16 -15.58 11.78
C VAL A 366 -0.19 -14.09 11.49
N THR A 367 -1.23 -13.62 10.82
CA THR A 367 -1.42 -12.19 10.48
C THR A 367 -2.90 -11.84 10.43
N GLU A 368 -3.23 -10.58 10.67
CA GLU A 368 -4.57 -10.03 10.47
C GLU A 368 -4.84 -9.64 8.99
N SER A 369 -3.76 -9.53 8.20
CA SER A 369 -3.84 -9.01 6.84
C SER A 369 -3.75 -10.10 5.78
N PRO A 370 -4.81 -10.32 4.99
CA PRO A 370 -4.75 -11.17 3.80
C PRO A 370 -3.64 -10.77 2.81
N LYS A 371 -3.39 -9.48 2.65
CA LYS A 371 -2.30 -8.95 1.80
C LYS A 371 -0.94 -9.42 2.30
N CYS A 372 -0.74 -9.43 3.63
CA CYS A 372 0.48 -9.96 4.25
C CYS A 372 0.64 -11.46 3.99
N ALA A 373 -0.46 -12.20 3.97
CA ALA A 373 -0.42 -13.64 3.65
C ALA A 373 -0.15 -13.90 2.15
N TYR A 374 -0.67 -13.04 1.27
CA TYR A 374 -0.63 -13.24 -0.18
C TYR A 374 0.78 -13.07 -0.78
N TYR A 375 1.45 -11.93 -0.53
CA TYR A 375 2.70 -11.61 -1.21
C TYR A 375 3.89 -12.49 -0.78
N PRO A 376 4.15 -12.76 0.50
CA PRO A 376 5.30 -13.59 0.91
C PRO A 376 5.17 -15.07 0.56
N GLN A 377 3.97 -15.53 0.18
CA GLN A 377 3.75 -16.90 -0.25
C GLN A 377 4.70 -17.30 -1.41
N ARG A 378 4.97 -16.39 -2.34
CA ARG A 378 5.94 -16.60 -3.42
C ARG A 378 7.37 -16.83 -2.93
N ARG A 379 7.67 -16.44 -1.69
CA ARG A 379 8.95 -16.68 -1.00
C ARG A 379 8.94 -17.91 -0.12
N GLY A 380 7.83 -18.67 -0.12
CA GLY A 380 7.67 -19.87 0.70
C GLY A 380 7.40 -19.56 2.18
N ILE A 381 6.80 -18.41 2.49
CA ILE A 381 6.35 -18.02 3.83
C ILE A 381 4.83 -18.08 3.83
N TYR A 382 4.24 -18.80 4.77
CA TYR A 382 2.81 -19.09 4.79
C TYR A 382 2.15 -18.53 6.04
N PHE A 383 0.86 -18.21 5.96
CA PHE A 383 0.15 -17.59 7.06
C PHE A 383 -1.23 -18.24 7.32
N VAL A 384 -1.59 -18.25 8.61
CA VAL A 384 -2.97 -18.33 9.06
C VAL A 384 -3.48 -16.90 9.22
N ILE A 385 -4.67 -16.62 8.71
CA ILE A 385 -5.28 -15.29 8.80
C ILE A 385 -6.34 -15.31 9.90
N ARG A 386 -6.22 -14.41 10.87
CA ARG A 386 -7.16 -14.23 12.00
C ARG A 386 -7.28 -12.76 12.32
N ASP A 387 -8.29 -12.40 13.12
CA ASP A 387 -8.39 -11.05 13.67
C ASP A 387 -7.20 -10.70 14.59
N LEU A 388 -7.03 -9.41 14.86
CA LEU A 388 -5.87 -8.88 15.57
C LEU A 388 -5.71 -9.49 16.98
N ASP A 389 -6.81 -9.64 17.74
CA ASP A 389 -6.75 -10.19 19.11
C ASP A 389 -6.36 -11.67 19.09
N THR A 390 -6.89 -12.45 18.15
CA THR A 390 -6.51 -13.85 17.96
C THR A 390 -5.04 -13.98 17.55
N CYS A 391 -4.52 -13.09 16.71
CA CYS A 391 -3.10 -13.06 16.35
C CYS A 391 -2.20 -12.75 17.56
N ILE A 392 -2.60 -11.80 18.43
CA ILE A 392 -1.88 -11.47 19.66
C ILE A 392 -1.88 -12.68 20.61
N GLU A 393 -3.03 -13.34 20.80
CA GLU A 393 -3.12 -14.54 21.63
C GLU A 393 -2.27 -15.69 21.09
N ALA A 394 -2.19 -15.84 19.78
CA ALA A 394 -1.32 -16.84 19.15
C ALA A 394 0.18 -16.56 19.45
N ALA A 395 0.60 -15.31 19.51
CA ALA A 395 1.97 -14.96 19.92
C ALA A 395 2.25 -15.33 21.39
N LEU A 396 1.25 -15.16 22.28
CA LEU A 396 1.35 -15.49 23.71
C LEU A 396 1.33 -16.99 23.98
N THR A 397 0.55 -17.75 23.21
CA THR A 397 0.36 -19.18 23.42
C THR A 397 1.27 -20.09 22.58
N GLY A 398 1.71 -19.59 21.42
CA GLY A 398 2.50 -20.32 20.43
C GLY A 398 1.67 -21.17 19.47
N GLU A 399 0.35 -21.05 19.53
CA GLU A 399 -0.60 -21.74 18.66
C GLU A 399 -1.79 -20.86 18.32
N VAL A 400 -2.38 -21.06 17.15
CA VAL A 400 -3.63 -20.43 16.71
C VAL A 400 -4.77 -21.44 16.82
N LYS A 401 -5.89 -20.98 17.35
CA LYS A 401 -7.13 -21.74 17.47
C LYS A 401 -8.12 -21.36 16.38
#